data_c6912d584df9deb8654cd7a6d5eac4d7
#
_entry.id   c6912d584df9deb8654cd7a6d5eac4d7
#
_cell.length_a   1.000
_cell.length_b   1.000
_cell.length_c   1.000
_cell.angle_alpha   90.00
_cell.angle_beta   90.00
_cell.angle_gamma   90.00
#
_symmetry.space_group_name_H-M   'P 1'
#
loop_
_entity.id
_entity.type
_entity.pdbx_description
1 polymer ?
#
loop_
_entity_poly.entity_id
_entity_poly.type
_entity_poly.pdbx_seq_one_letter_code
_entity_poly.pdbx_strand_id
1 'polypeptide(L)'
;VLVRLTEGIVAGTGTTVVPAGTAKAIDDLDRAGAAPHPSVDRSRLAPRITRLPDGRLTLDTAFTRLTGRSAVLLAGMTPTTVDPAIVAAAANAGYWAELAGGGQTTPAVLTENLEGLEKALEPGRTAAFNAMFMDRYLWNLHLGTQRLLSKARAGGAPIDGITISAGIPELDEATALLERLHAEGFPYIAFKPGTVDQIRQVLAIARAVPDSPVIIQIEDGHAGGHHSWEDLDTMLLATYDAIRAVTNVVLVVGGGIGTPTRAADYLTGRWAEAYGTAAAPVDGVMIGTAAMTCLEAKTNDDVKQLLVDTPGIPEDSGVEGGWVASGESIGGMTSGLSHLRADLYEIDNSSARASRLIQELAGDEAAMAARRQEMIDALAKTAKPYFGDVEEMTYLQWATRYAELCVAPHEGRSATRADWADEGWYDRFIDLLHRIEARLSQADHGEIPTLFADYDAVIDSDAALAALAERYPSAASTLVEPVDAAWFVDLCRQHPQPVPFV
;
A
#
# COMPACT_ATOMS: atom_id res chain seq x y z
N VAL A 1 -15.91 6.02 10.29
CA VAL A 1 -15.07 7.17 9.91
C VAL A 1 -15.66 7.90 8.72
N LEU A 2 -15.82 7.27 7.55
CA LEU A 2 -16.33 7.95 6.34
C LEU A 2 -17.68 8.63 6.53
N VAL A 3 -18.64 7.98 7.21
CA VAL A 3 -19.95 8.59 7.52
C VAL A 3 -19.80 9.87 8.36
N ARG A 4 -19.02 9.83 9.43
CA ARG A 4 -18.76 11.00 10.28
C ARG A 4 -18.04 12.12 9.55
N LEU A 5 -17.09 11.80 8.68
CA LEU A 5 -16.41 12.77 7.82
C LEU A 5 -17.41 13.45 6.88
N THR A 6 -18.27 12.68 6.22
CA THR A 6 -19.30 13.22 5.32
C THR A 6 -20.29 14.10 6.04
N GLU A 7 -20.77 13.71 7.23
CA GLU A 7 -21.64 14.52 8.08
C GLU A 7 -20.97 15.83 8.50
N GLY A 8 -19.68 15.78 8.89
CA GLY A 8 -18.90 16.96 9.24
C GLY A 8 -18.67 17.91 8.07
N ILE A 9 -18.44 17.39 6.86
CA ILE A 9 -18.32 18.20 5.63
C ILE A 9 -19.63 18.93 5.33
N VAL A 10 -20.76 18.25 5.43
CA VAL A 10 -22.09 18.83 5.15
C VAL A 10 -22.49 19.86 6.22
N ALA A 11 -22.10 19.65 7.48
CA ALA A 11 -22.35 20.59 8.57
C ALA A 11 -21.44 21.84 8.50
N GLY A 12 -20.43 21.83 7.66
CA GLY A 12 -19.25 22.67 7.55
C GLY A 12 -19.34 24.14 7.96
N THR A 13 -18.65 24.47 9.05
CA THR A 13 -18.30 25.84 9.43
C THR A 13 -16.86 25.82 10.00
N GLY A 14 -15.86 25.64 9.17
CA GLY A 14 -14.46 25.82 9.59
C GLY A 14 -13.90 27.15 9.11
N THR A 15 -13.26 27.89 9.99
CA THR A 15 -12.42 29.05 9.64
C THR A 15 -11.05 28.53 9.21
N THR A 16 -10.61 28.89 8.01
CA THR A 16 -9.30 28.52 7.46
C THR A 16 -8.22 29.39 8.09
N VAL A 17 -7.16 28.79 8.64
CA VAL A 17 -5.93 29.50 9.04
C VAL A 17 -4.94 29.36 7.90
N VAL A 18 -4.42 30.47 7.41
CA VAL A 18 -3.45 30.53 6.29
C VAL A 18 -2.04 30.29 6.83
N PRO A 19 -1.30 29.27 6.32
CA PRO A 19 0.10 29.06 6.69
C PRO A 19 1.01 30.17 6.15
N ALA A 20 1.97 30.62 6.96
CA ALA A 20 2.99 31.58 6.55
C ALA A 20 4.12 30.86 5.82
N GLY A 21 4.23 30.99 4.51
CA GLY A 21 5.32 30.40 3.72
C GLY A 21 5.06 30.30 2.22
N THR A 22 3.83 30.50 1.81
CA THR A 22 3.34 30.24 0.46
C THR A 22 3.68 31.27 -0.63
N ALA A 23 4.20 32.44 -0.27
CA ALA A 23 4.53 33.49 -1.24
C ALA A 23 5.65 33.10 -2.24
N LYS A 24 6.55 32.19 -1.86
CA LYS A 24 7.67 31.77 -2.71
C LYS A 24 7.26 30.80 -3.83
N ALA A 25 6.27 29.95 -3.58
CA ALA A 25 5.79 28.97 -4.57
C ALA A 25 5.05 29.66 -5.75
N ILE A 26 4.41 30.79 -5.51
CA ILE A 26 3.69 31.56 -6.54
C ILE A 26 4.65 32.23 -7.52
N ASP A 27 5.77 32.78 -7.03
CA ASP A 27 6.78 33.44 -7.86
C ASP A 27 7.53 32.46 -8.80
N ASP A 28 7.65 31.19 -8.41
CA ASP A 28 8.30 30.14 -9.22
C ASP A 28 7.35 29.57 -10.30
N LEU A 29 6.05 29.58 -10.07
CA LEU A 29 5.03 29.16 -11.04
C LEU A 29 4.86 30.15 -12.20
N ASP A 30 4.96 31.45 -11.94
CA ASP A 30 4.88 32.51 -12.97
C ASP A 30 6.06 32.44 -13.96
N ARG A 31 7.19 31.83 -13.58
CA ARG A 31 8.39 31.66 -14.43
C ARG A 31 8.33 30.46 -15.37
N ALA A 32 7.41 29.51 -15.16
CA ALA A 32 7.34 28.28 -15.93
C ALA A 32 6.60 28.38 -17.29
N GLY A 33 6.14 29.56 -17.70
CA GLY A 33 5.70 29.85 -19.08
C GLY A 33 4.54 29.00 -19.58
N ALA A 34 3.55 28.71 -18.75
CA ALA A 34 2.33 28.03 -19.19
C ALA A 34 1.50 28.93 -20.12
N ALA A 35 1.17 28.46 -21.31
CA ALA A 35 0.25 29.15 -22.19
C ALA A 35 -1.11 29.38 -21.47
N PRO A 36 -1.74 30.56 -21.61
CA PRO A 36 -2.99 30.83 -20.93
C PRO A 36 -4.08 29.86 -21.41
N HIS A 37 -4.53 28.99 -20.51
CA HIS A 37 -5.72 28.18 -20.74
C HIS A 37 -6.98 29.09 -20.71
N PRO A 38 -8.03 28.80 -21.47
CA PRO A 38 -9.28 29.56 -21.39
C PRO A 38 -9.78 29.48 -19.95
N SER A 39 -10.13 30.64 -19.39
CA SER A 39 -10.59 30.74 -18.00
C SER A 39 -11.81 29.83 -17.78
N VAL A 40 -11.65 28.83 -16.93
CA VAL A 40 -12.73 27.94 -16.51
C VAL A 40 -13.65 28.68 -15.54
N ASP A 41 -14.97 28.64 -15.78
CA ASP A 41 -15.95 29.16 -14.83
C ASP A 41 -16.04 28.23 -13.61
N ARG A 42 -15.16 28.47 -12.61
CA ARG A 42 -15.04 27.63 -11.41
C ARG A 42 -16.30 27.65 -10.54
N SER A 43 -17.17 28.66 -10.69
CA SER A 43 -18.43 28.75 -9.92
C SER A 43 -19.39 27.58 -10.21
N ARG A 44 -19.30 27.00 -11.42
CA ARG A 44 -20.10 25.83 -11.83
C ARG A 44 -19.58 24.50 -11.30
N LEU A 45 -18.37 24.51 -10.77
CA LEU A 45 -17.72 23.32 -10.21
C LEU A 45 -17.98 23.16 -8.71
N ALA A 46 -18.50 24.19 -8.05
CA ALA A 46 -18.81 24.15 -6.62
C ALA A 46 -19.82 23.03 -6.32
N PRO A 47 -19.55 22.20 -5.31
CA PRO A 47 -20.46 21.12 -4.92
C PRO A 47 -21.79 21.71 -4.45
N ARG A 48 -22.87 20.95 -4.67
CA ARG A 48 -24.19 21.28 -4.17
C ARG A 48 -24.61 20.29 -3.11
N ILE A 49 -25.25 20.76 -2.06
CA ILE A 49 -25.86 19.88 -1.07
C ILE A 49 -27.22 19.42 -1.62
N THR A 50 -27.40 18.13 -1.72
CA THR A 50 -28.64 17.50 -2.17
C THR A 50 -29.20 16.65 -1.06
N ARG A 51 -30.53 16.71 -0.86
CA ARG A 51 -31.24 15.83 0.08
C ARG A 51 -31.73 14.61 -0.66
N LEU A 52 -31.33 13.44 -0.17
CA LEU A 52 -31.80 12.13 -0.68
C LEU A 52 -33.24 11.86 -0.22
N PRO A 53 -33.97 10.93 -0.88
CA PRO A 53 -35.35 10.56 -0.51
C PRO A 53 -35.50 10.07 0.93
N ASP A 54 -34.45 9.47 1.50
CA ASP A 54 -34.40 9.01 2.90
C ASP A 54 -34.08 10.14 3.90
N GLY A 55 -33.94 11.38 3.42
CA GLY A 55 -33.64 12.56 4.23
C GLY A 55 -32.16 12.83 4.49
N ARG A 56 -31.27 11.91 4.15
CA ARG A 56 -29.81 12.13 4.23
C ARG A 56 -29.38 13.23 3.27
N LEU A 57 -28.33 13.95 3.67
CA LEU A 57 -27.69 14.93 2.82
C LEU A 57 -26.49 14.30 2.11
N THR A 58 -26.29 14.66 0.86
CA THR A 58 -25.15 14.27 0.06
C THR A 58 -24.62 15.45 -0.73
N LEU A 59 -23.39 15.33 -1.22
CA LEU A 59 -22.81 16.32 -2.12
C LEU A 59 -23.05 15.90 -3.57
N ASP A 60 -23.45 16.83 -4.41
CA ASP A 60 -23.56 16.67 -5.85
C ASP A 60 -22.29 17.22 -6.51
N THR A 61 -21.43 16.35 -7.00
CA THR A 61 -20.18 16.65 -7.72
C THR A 61 -20.15 15.86 -9.04
N ALA A 62 -19.13 16.08 -9.87
CA ALA A 62 -18.96 15.26 -11.06
C ALA A 62 -18.71 13.77 -10.70
N PHE A 63 -18.00 13.50 -9.62
CA PHE A 63 -17.75 12.15 -9.13
C PHE A 63 -19.05 11.42 -8.72
N THR A 64 -19.90 12.12 -7.93
CA THR A 64 -21.16 11.53 -7.45
C THR A 64 -22.15 11.29 -8.59
N ARG A 65 -22.18 12.18 -9.59
CA ARG A 65 -23.01 12.00 -10.80
C ARG A 65 -22.53 10.84 -11.68
N LEU A 66 -21.20 10.67 -11.80
CA LEU A 66 -20.61 9.59 -12.58
C LEU A 66 -20.85 8.23 -11.94
N THR A 67 -20.58 8.10 -10.64
CA THR A 67 -20.49 6.80 -9.96
C THR A 67 -21.73 6.42 -9.15
N GLY A 68 -22.59 7.38 -8.84
CA GLY A 68 -23.69 7.20 -7.88
C GLY A 68 -23.23 7.05 -6.42
N ARG A 69 -21.94 7.26 -6.16
CA ARG A 69 -21.30 7.08 -4.84
C ARG A 69 -20.96 8.42 -4.21
N SER A 70 -20.67 8.40 -2.90
CA SER A 70 -20.25 9.59 -2.14
C SER A 70 -18.98 10.23 -2.73
N ALA A 71 -18.85 11.56 -2.59
CA ALA A 71 -17.63 12.31 -2.91
C ALA A 71 -16.45 12.04 -1.95
N VAL A 72 -16.66 11.24 -0.91
CA VAL A 72 -15.62 10.76 0.00
C VAL A 72 -15.32 9.30 -0.35
N LEU A 73 -14.04 8.97 -0.58
CA LEU A 73 -13.60 7.68 -1.06
C LEU A 73 -12.73 6.98 0.00
N LEU A 74 -12.83 5.64 0.06
CA LEU A 74 -11.85 4.80 0.75
C LEU A 74 -10.77 4.39 -0.24
N ALA A 75 -9.55 4.90 -0.04
CA ALA A 75 -8.40 4.58 -0.89
C ALA A 75 -7.96 3.12 -0.72
N GLY A 76 -7.35 2.57 -1.78
CA GLY A 76 -6.66 1.28 -1.70
C GLY A 76 -5.39 1.39 -0.87
N MET A 77 -5.28 0.60 0.19
CA MET A 77 -4.19 0.60 1.16
C MET A 77 -3.73 -0.82 1.45
N THR A 78 -2.48 -1.14 1.16
CA THR A 78 -1.86 -2.38 1.62
C THR A 78 -1.24 -2.12 3.02
N PRO A 79 -1.53 -2.92 4.06
CA PRO A 79 -2.36 -4.15 4.04
C PRO A 79 -3.86 -3.94 4.32
N THR A 80 -4.31 -2.76 4.73
CA THR A 80 -5.62 -2.55 5.37
C THR A 80 -6.82 -2.90 4.48
N THR A 81 -6.83 -2.46 3.22
CA THR A 81 -7.93 -2.76 2.29
C THR A 81 -7.64 -3.98 1.39
N VAL A 82 -6.65 -4.80 1.75
CA VAL A 82 -6.49 -6.16 1.22
C VAL A 82 -7.62 -7.05 1.73
N ASP A 83 -8.07 -6.83 2.97
CA ASP A 83 -9.22 -7.51 3.54
C ASP A 83 -10.53 -6.95 2.98
N PRO A 84 -11.46 -7.82 2.52
CA PRO A 84 -12.71 -7.39 1.93
C PRO A 84 -13.70 -6.76 2.93
N ALA A 85 -13.56 -6.97 4.23
CA ALA A 85 -14.55 -6.51 5.23
C ALA A 85 -14.67 -4.98 5.26
N ILE A 86 -13.55 -4.26 5.36
CA ILE A 86 -13.56 -2.79 5.36
C ILE A 86 -14.03 -2.23 4.02
N VAL A 87 -13.67 -2.88 2.90
CA VAL A 87 -14.07 -2.48 1.55
C VAL A 87 -15.57 -2.64 1.38
N ALA A 88 -16.13 -3.79 1.79
CA ALA A 88 -17.56 -4.06 1.75
C ALA A 88 -18.34 -3.09 2.66
N ALA A 89 -17.86 -2.84 3.88
CA ALA A 89 -18.53 -1.92 4.81
C ALA A 89 -18.62 -0.50 4.22
N ALA A 90 -17.55 -0.01 3.60
CA ALA A 90 -17.57 1.29 2.94
C ALA A 90 -18.49 1.30 1.70
N ALA A 91 -18.45 0.27 0.87
CA ALA A 91 -19.29 0.16 -0.33
C ALA A 91 -20.79 0.04 0.02
N ASN A 92 -21.14 -0.74 1.05
CA ASN A 92 -22.51 -0.87 1.55
C ASN A 92 -23.05 0.47 2.08
N ALA A 93 -22.18 1.28 2.69
CA ALA A 93 -22.53 2.64 3.12
C ALA A 93 -22.62 3.66 1.97
N GLY A 94 -22.37 3.26 0.73
CA GLY A 94 -22.50 4.10 -0.48
C GLY A 94 -21.23 4.85 -0.85
N TYR A 95 -20.07 4.43 -0.37
CA TYR A 95 -18.78 5.02 -0.71
C TYR A 95 -18.08 4.26 -1.84
N TRP A 96 -17.23 4.94 -2.58
CA TRP A 96 -16.20 4.30 -3.38
C TRP A 96 -15.20 3.66 -2.43
N ALA A 97 -14.89 2.38 -2.65
CA ALA A 97 -13.94 1.64 -1.83
C ALA A 97 -13.06 0.76 -2.72
N GLU A 98 -11.76 0.78 -2.49
CA GLU A 98 -10.78 0.06 -3.30
C GLU A 98 -10.23 -1.15 -2.56
N LEU A 99 -10.38 -2.35 -3.14
CA LEU A 99 -9.64 -3.54 -2.74
C LEU A 99 -8.19 -3.39 -3.21
N ALA A 100 -7.23 -3.42 -2.29
CA ALA A 100 -5.82 -3.19 -2.61
C ALA A 100 -5.18 -4.40 -3.28
N GLY A 101 -4.66 -4.21 -4.49
CA GLY A 101 -3.98 -5.25 -5.27
C GLY A 101 -2.63 -5.67 -4.72
N GLY A 102 -1.94 -4.80 -3.96
CA GLY A 102 -0.62 -5.10 -3.38
C GLY A 102 -0.57 -6.32 -2.45
N GLY A 103 -1.72 -6.71 -1.88
CA GLY A 103 -1.84 -7.93 -1.08
C GLY A 103 -2.46 -9.12 -1.80
N GLN A 104 -2.92 -8.95 -3.04
CA GLN A 104 -3.53 -10.03 -3.84
C GLN A 104 -2.44 -10.77 -4.64
N THR A 105 -1.52 -11.41 -3.92
CA THR A 105 -0.24 -11.90 -4.47
C THR A 105 -0.33 -13.21 -5.22
N THR A 106 -1.41 -13.97 -5.07
CA THR A 106 -1.63 -15.23 -5.79
C THR A 106 -3.06 -15.32 -6.35
N PRO A 107 -3.31 -16.18 -7.35
CA PRO A 107 -4.67 -16.43 -7.82
C PRO A 107 -5.62 -16.89 -6.71
N ALA A 108 -5.14 -17.69 -5.77
CA ALA A 108 -5.93 -18.22 -4.66
C ALA A 108 -6.36 -17.09 -3.70
N VAL A 109 -5.42 -16.25 -3.28
CA VAL A 109 -5.69 -15.09 -2.38
C VAL A 109 -6.65 -14.12 -3.04
N LEU A 110 -6.44 -13.79 -4.32
CA LEU A 110 -7.35 -12.91 -5.05
C LEU A 110 -8.77 -13.50 -5.13
N THR A 111 -8.89 -14.79 -5.43
CA THR A 111 -10.19 -15.47 -5.52
C THR A 111 -10.90 -15.46 -4.18
N GLU A 112 -10.21 -15.83 -3.10
CA GLU A 112 -10.75 -15.85 -1.74
C GLU A 112 -11.26 -14.45 -1.31
N ASN A 113 -10.48 -13.41 -1.55
CA ASN A 113 -10.87 -12.05 -1.20
C ASN A 113 -12.02 -11.51 -2.07
N LEU A 114 -12.09 -11.87 -3.35
CA LEU A 114 -13.23 -11.52 -4.20
C LEU A 114 -14.52 -12.25 -3.76
N GLU A 115 -14.43 -13.53 -3.41
CA GLU A 115 -15.58 -14.28 -2.84
C GLU A 115 -15.99 -13.70 -1.48
N GLY A 116 -15.03 -13.32 -0.63
CA GLY A 116 -15.29 -12.64 0.63
C GLY A 116 -16.00 -11.31 0.43
N LEU A 117 -15.59 -10.55 -0.56
CA LEU A 117 -16.21 -9.29 -0.93
C LEU A 117 -17.65 -9.50 -1.44
N GLU A 118 -17.87 -10.49 -2.32
CA GLU A 118 -19.20 -10.82 -2.84
C GLU A 118 -20.16 -11.22 -1.72
N LYS A 119 -19.69 -12.02 -0.75
CA LYS A 119 -20.49 -12.44 0.41
C LYS A 119 -20.84 -11.30 1.35
N ALA A 120 -19.97 -10.29 1.46
CA ALA A 120 -20.12 -9.17 2.41
C ALA A 120 -20.86 -7.96 1.82
N LEU A 121 -20.91 -7.83 0.49
CA LEU A 121 -21.61 -6.75 -0.17
C LEU A 121 -23.14 -6.96 -0.18
N GLU A 122 -23.86 -5.87 0.07
CA GLU A 122 -25.31 -5.85 -0.12
C GLU A 122 -25.68 -5.95 -1.62
N PRO A 123 -26.87 -6.48 -1.95
CA PRO A 123 -27.31 -6.61 -3.33
C PRO A 123 -27.21 -5.30 -4.12
N GLY A 124 -26.55 -5.35 -5.26
CA GLY A 124 -26.34 -4.20 -6.15
C GLY A 124 -25.19 -3.26 -5.74
N ARG A 125 -24.47 -3.56 -4.65
CA ARG A 125 -23.24 -2.85 -4.29
C ARG A 125 -22.05 -3.46 -4.99
N THR A 126 -21.08 -2.60 -5.30
CA THR A 126 -19.84 -2.96 -5.98
C THR A 126 -18.68 -2.17 -5.39
N ALA A 127 -17.46 -2.68 -5.58
CA ALA A 127 -16.23 -2.03 -5.18
C ALA A 127 -15.32 -1.75 -6.39
N ALA A 128 -14.24 -1.05 -6.14
CA ALA A 128 -13.14 -0.88 -7.09
C ALA A 128 -11.95 -1.76 -6.69
N PHE A 129 -11.02 -1.94 -7.62
CA PHE A 129 -9.75 -2.63 -7.38
C PHE A 129 -8.59 -1.69 -7.69
N ASN A 130 -7.62 -1.62 -6.80
CA ASN A 130 -6.41 -0.82 -6.97
C ASN A 130 -5.27 -1.70 -7.50
N ALA A 131 -4.89 -1.53 -8.75
CA ALA A 131 -3.87 -2.30 -9.44
C ALA A 131 -2.55 -1.53 -9.52
N MET A 132 -1.45 -2.17 -9.13
CA MET A 132 -0.09 -1.60 -9.10
C MET A 132 0.59 -1.78 -10.47
N PHE A 133 0.77 -0.70 -11.23
CA PHE A 133 1.30 -0.76 -12.59
C PHE A 133 2.79 -1.15 -12.63
N MET A 134 3.62 -0.56 -11.76
CA MET A 134 5.07 -0.81 -11.76
C MET A 134 5.46 -2.19 -11.20
N ASP A 135 4.61 -2.82 -10.43
CA ASP A 135 4.81 -4.20 -10.00
C ASP A 135 4.42 -5.14 -11.14
N ARG A 136 5.42 -5.56 -11.92
CA ARG A 136 5.20 -6.38 -13.12
C ARG A 136 4.54 -7.71 -12.81
N TYR A 137 4.83 -8.32 -11.65
CA TYR A 137 4.23 -9.59 -11.26
C TYR A 137 2.73 -9.39 -10.98
N LEU A 138 2.37 -8.48 -10.09
CA LEU A 138 0.99 -8.19 -9.74
C LEU A 138 0.20 -7.65 -10.92
N TRP A 139 0.81 -6.78 -11.73
CA TRP A 139 0.18 -6.29 -12.96
C TRP A 139 -0.18 -7.42 -13.91
N ASN A 140 0.77 -8.35 -14.19
CA ASN A 140 0.52 -9.50 -15.05
C ASN A 140 -0.54 -10.44 -14.49
N LEU A 141 -0.55 -10.63 -13.17
CA LEU A 141 -1.56 -11.42 -12.48
C LEU A 141 -2.97 -10.81 -12.65
N HIS A 142 -3.13 -9.53 -12.34
CA HIS A 142 -4.42 -8.88 -12.23
C HIS A 142 -4.99 -8.46 -13.58
N LEU A 143 -4.25 -7.66 -14.36
CA LEU A 143 -4.73 -6.99 -15.58
C LEU A 143 -3.93 -7.31 -16.85
N GLY A 144 -2.69 -7.76 -16.72
CA GLY A 144 -1.79 -8.03 -17.83
C GLY A 144 -2.07 -9.39 -18.50
N THR A 145 -1.11 -10.32 -18.39
CA THR A 145 -1.14 -11.60 -19.13
C THR A 145 -2.22 -12.55 -18.60
N GLN A 146 -2.36 -12.68 -17.26
CA GLN A 146 -3.31 -13.62 -16.67
C GLN A 146 -4.74 -13.09 -16.61
N ARG A 147 -4.92 -11.77 -16.52
CA ARG A 147 -6.22 -11.07 -16.53
C ARG A 147 -7.23 -11.64 -15.53
N LEU A 148 -6.79 -11.91 -14.31
CA LEU A 148 -7.68 -12.55 -13.33
C LEU A 148 -8.89 -11.67 -12.98
N LEU A 149 -8.72 -10.34 -12.93
CA LEU A 149 -9.84 -9.42 -12.68
C LEU A 149 -10.87 -9.44 -13.81
N SER A 150 -10.42 -9.46 -15.08
CA SER A 150 -11.32 -9.56 -16.22
C SER A 150 -12.13 -10.87 -16.19
N LYS A 151 -11.45 -11.97 -15.85
CA LYS A 151 -12.10 -13.28 -15.69
C LYS A 151 -13.10 -13.28 -14.53
N ALA A 152 -12.73 -12.72 -13.39
CA ALA A 152 -13.61 -12.59 -12.23
C ALA A 152 -14.83 -11.72 -12.56
N ARG A 153 -14.62 -10.58 -13.22
CA ARG A 153 -15.72 -9.68 -13.66
C ARG A 153 -16.68 -10.39 -14.61
N ALA A 154 -16.17 -11.12 -15.57
CA ALA A 154 -16.98 -11.94 -16.48
C ALA A 154 -17.75 -13.05 -15.73
N GLY A 155 -17.23 -13.55 -14.63
CA GLY A 155 -17.86 -14.49 -13.71
C GLY A 155 -18.88 -13.87 -12.75
N GLY A 156 -19.03 -12.52 -12.77
CA GLY A 156 -20.01 -11.82 -11.92
C GLY A 156 -19.41 -11.18 -10.66
N ALA A 157 -18.09 -11.20 -10.46
CA ALA A 157 -17.46 -10.55 -9.31
C ALA A 157 -17.89 -9.07 -9.20
N PRO A 158 -18.22 -8.56 -8.00
CA PRO A 158 -18.80 -7.24 -7.80
C PRO A 158 -17.75 -6.12 -7.80
N ILE A 159 -16.83 -6.16 -8.78
CA ILE A 159 -15.83 -5.11 -9.05
C ILE A 159 -16.23 -4.38 -10.31
N ASP A 160 -16.46 -3.07 -10.24
CA ASP A 160 -16.87 -2.25 -11.39
C ASP A 160 -15.92 -1.06 -11.67
N GLY A 161 -14.92 -0.84 -10.83
CA GLY A 161 -13.90 0.18 -11.00
C GLY A 161 -12.49 -0.38 -10.92
N ILE A 162 -11.57 0.20 -11.70
CA ILE A 162 -10.14 -0.09 -11.65
C ILE A 162 -9.38 1.21 -11.41
N THR A 163 -8.59 1.24 -10.36
CA THR A 163 -7.61 2.30 -10.10
C THR A 163 -6.22 1.82 -10.48
N ILE A 164 -5.56 2.50 -11.39
CA ILE A 164 -4.19 2.24 -11.82
C ILE A 164 -3.27 3.13 -10.98
N SER A 165 -2.48 2.50 -10.11
CA SER A 165 -1.58 3.16 -9.17
C SER A 165 -0.13 2.72 -9.38
N ALA A 166 0.80 3.34 -8.63
CA ALA A 166 2.23 3.07 -8.72
C ALA A 166 2.76 3.20 -10.17
N GLY A 167 2.51 4.35 -10.78
CA GLY A 167 2.93 4.69 -12.13
C GLY A 167 1.76 4.87 -13.10
N ILE A 168 2.04 5.56 -14.20
CA ILE A 168 1.08 5.83 -15.28
C ILE A 168 1.60 5.14 -16.55
N PRO A 169 0.78 4.30 -17.23
CA PRO A 169 1.16 3.71 -18.51
C PRO A 169 1.38 4.77 -19.59
N GLU A 170 2.22 4.46 -20.56
CA GLU A 170 2.41 5.30 -21.74
C GLU A 170 1.09 5.47 -22.52
N LEU A 171 0.98 6.56 -23.28
CA LEU A 171 -0.28 6.99 -23.92
C LEU A 171 -0.95 5.86 -24.71
N ASP A 172 -0.21 5.18 -25.57
CA ASP A 172 -0.76 4.12 -26.43
C ASP A 172 -1.18 2.89 -25.61
N GLU A 173 -0.39 2.53 -24.59
CA GLU A 173 -0.71 1.45 -23.66
C GLU A 173 -1.96 1.79 -22.83
N ALA A 174 -2.04 3.00 -22.31
CA ALA A 174 -3.16 3.47 -21.50
C ALA A 174 -4.46 3.52 -22.27
N THR A 175 -4.45 4.03 -23.51
CA THR A 175 -5.64 4.10 -24.36
C THR A 175 -6.16 2.71 -24.74
N ALA A 176 -5.27 1.81 -25.15
CA ALA A 176 -5.64 0.42 -25.42
C ALA A 176 -6.16 -0.31 -24.16
N LEU A 177 -5.57 -0.01 -22.99
CA LEU A 177 -6.01 -0.55 -21.71
C LEU A 177 -7.42 -0.07 -21.35
N LEU A 178 -7.72 1.22 -21.50
CA LEU A 178 -9.04 1.81 -21.26
C LEU A 178 -10.12 1.16 -22.15
N GLU A 179 -9.89 1.09 -23.45
CA GLU A 179 -10.80 0.46 -24.40
C GLU A 179 -11.10 -1.00 -24.00
N ARG A 180 -10.04 -1.74 -23.65
CA ARG A 180 -10.16 -3.13 -23.23
C ARG A 180 -10.95 -3.28 -21.93
N LEU A 181 -10.64 -2.50 -20.90
CA LEU A 181 -11.32 -2.59 -19.60
C LEU A 181 -12.79 -2.22 -19.71
N HIS A 182 -13.14 -1.21 -20.51
CA HIS A 182 -14.53 -0.89 -20.78
C HIS A 182 -15.26 -2.04 -21.51
N ALA A 183 -14.62 -2.66 -22.49
CA ALA A 183 -15.18 -3.84 -23.18
C ALA A 183 -15.34 -5.05 -22.24
N GLU A 184 -14.51 -5.17 -21.22
CA GLU A 184 -14.56 -6.21 -20.19
C GLU A 184 -15.56 -5.88 -19.05
N GLY A 185 -16.27 -4.75 -19.13
CA GLY A 185 -17.35 -4.38 -18.20
C GLY A 185 -16.91 -3.58 -16.97
N PHE A 186 -15.80 -2.88 -17.03
CA PHE A 186 -15.37 -1.92 -16.00
C PHE A 186 -15.72 -0.49 -16.43
N PRO A 187 -16.84 0.09 -15.96
CA PRO A 187 -17.24 1.44 -16.39
C PRO A 187 -16.39 2.56 -15.79
N TYR A 188 -15.68 2.30 -14.71
CA TYR A 188 -14.94 3.33 -13.98
C TYR A 188 -13.46 3.02 -13.97
N ILE A 189 -12.66 3.88 -14.63
CA ILE A 189 -11.20 3.76 -14.65
C ILE A 189 -10.60 5.02 -14.03
N ALA A 190 -9.73 4.81 -13.07
CA ALA A 190 -8.99 5.84 -12.38
C ALA A 190 -7.48 5.68 -12.58
N PHE A 191 -6.76 6.80 -12.68
CA PHE A 191 -5.32 6.86 -12.60
C PHE A 191 -4.90 7.63 -11.36
N LYS A 192 -3.85 7.17 -10.69
CA LYS A 192 -3.34 7.79 -9.46
C LYS A 192 -1.95 8.43 -9.68
N PRO A 193 -1.90 9.64 -10.27
CA PRO A 193 -0.65 10.39 -10.40
C PRO A 193 -0.24 11.02 -9.06
N GLY A 194 1.08 11.13 -8.85
CA GLY A 194 1.66 11.78 -7.68
C GLY A 194 2.60 12.96 -8.04
N THR A 195 2.68 13.34 -9.33
CA THR A 195 3.49 14.47 -9.80
C THR A 195 2.78 15.26 -10.88
N VAL A 196 3.19 16.53 -11.06
CA VAL A 196 2.68 17.39 -12.14
C VAL A 196 2.85 16.73 -13.51
N ASP A 197 3.98 16.08 -13.75
CA ASP A 197 4.21 15.42 -15.05
C ASP A 197 3.31 14.19 -15.25
N GLN A 198 3.08 13.40 -14.23
CA GLN A 198 2.11 12.29 -14.30
C GLN A 198 0.68 12.81 -14.48
N ILE A 199 0.30 13.93 -13.86
CA ILE A 199 -0.99 14.58 -14.11
C ILE A 199 -1.12 14.93 -15.59
N ARG A 200 -0.08 15.54 -16.20
CA ARG A 200 -0.07 15.86 -17.63
C ARG A 200 -0.21 14.63 -18.52
N GLN A 201 0.44 13.51 -18.15
CA GLN A 201 0.27 12.23 -18.85
C GLN A 201 -1.18 11.75 -18.81
N VAL A 202 -1.82 11.76 -17.63
CA VAL A 202 -3.24 11.38 -17.51
C VAL A 202 -4.15 12.30 -18.32
N LEU A 203 -3.87 13.61 -18.38
CA LEU A 203 -4.62 14.53 -19.22
C LEU A 203 -4.43 14.25 -20.71
N ALA A 204 -3.26 13.82 -21.15
CA ALA A 204 -3.03 13.38 -22.54
C ALA A 204 -3.86 12.12 -22.85
N ILE A 205 -3.88 11.15 -21.91
CA ILE A 205 -4.71 9.93 -22.03
C ILE A 205 -6.20 10.32 -22.14
N ALA A 206 -6.70 11.16 -21.23
CA ALA A 206 -8.10 11.57 -21.24
C ALA A 206 -8.52 12.29 -22.53
N ARG A 207 -7.64 13.11 -23.10
CA ARG A 207 -7.88 13.76 -24.40
C ARG A 207 -7.92 12.77 -25.56
N ALA A 208 -7.17 11.67 -25.49
CA ALA A 208 -7.18 10.63 -26.53
C ALA A 208 -8.46 9.78 -26.49
N VAL A 209 -9.19 9.77 -25.38
CA VAL A 209 -10.44 9.02 -25.19
C VAL A 209 -11.60 9.93 -24.76
N PRO A 210 -12.00 10.93 -25.56
CA PRO A 210 -12.91 12.00 -25.13
C PRO A 210 -14.32 11.51 -24.73
N ASP A 211 -14.74 10.35 -25.23
CA ASP A 211 -16.05 9.75 -24.96
C ASP A 211 -16.06 8.88 -23.70
N SER A 212 -14.89 8.63 -23.10
CA SER A 212 -14.73 7.82 -21.88
C SER A 212 -14.40 8.69 -20.68
N PRO A 213 -15.15 8.61 -19.57
CA PRO A 213 -14.80 9.33 -18.38
C PRO A 213 -13.50 8.76 -17.76
N VAL A 214 -12.61 9.65 -17.33
CA VAL A 214 -11.35 9.32 -16.68
C VAL A 214 -11.36 9.95 -15.29
N ILE A 215 -11.22 9.13 -14.25
CA ILE A 215 -11.05 9.61 -12.89
C ILE A 215 -9.55 9.82 -12.65
N ILE A 216 -9.17 11.01 -12.21
CA ILE A 216 -7.81 11.30 -11.78
C ILE A 216 -7.81 11.38 -10.25
N GLN A 217 -7.01 10.56 -9.59
CA GLN A 217 -6.84 10.51 -8.14
C GLN A 217 -5.44 11.03 -7.80
N ILE A 218 -5.30 12.33 -7.60
CA ILE A 218 -4.00 12.93 -7.25
C ILE A 218 -3.68 12.60 -5.80
N GLU A 219 -2.49 12.02 -5.58
CA GLU A 219 -2.00 11.65 -4.25
C GLU A 219 -0.64 12.30 -4.00
N ASP A 220 -0.50 13.00 -2.88
CA ASP A 220 0.66 13.79 -2.53
C ASP A 220 1.66 13.08 -1.59
N GLY A 221 2.70 13.81 -1.19
CA GLY A 221 3.73 13.34 -0.28
C GLY A 221 3.28 13.17 1.17
N HIS A 222 2.10 13.65 1.56
CA HIS A 222 1.54 13.47 2.91
C HIS A 222 0.70 12.18 3.03
N ALA A 223 0.57 11.42 1.94
CA ALA A 223 -0.09 10.12 1.99
C ALA A 223 0.74 9.12 2.81
N GLY A 224 0.11 8.42 3.75
CA GLY A 224 0.77 7.35 4.50
C GLY A 224 1.13 6.16 3.61
N GLY A 225 2.25 5.50 3.90
CA GLY A 225 2.79 4.43 3.07
C GLY A 225 3.60 4.96 1.89
N HIS A 226 3.50 4.26 0.73
CA HIS A 226 4.13 4.74 -0.50
C HIS A 226 3.46 6.04 -0.96
N HIS A 227 4.26 7.04 -1.24
CA HIS A 227 3.79 8.38 -1.57
C HIS A 227 4.67 9.04 -2.64
N SER A 228 4.20 10.18 -3.19
CA SER A 228 5.02 11.07 -3.99
C SER A 228 5.77 12.05 -3.09
N TRP A 229 6.58 12.90 -3.69
CA TRP A 229 7.32 13.98 -2.99
C TRP A 229 6.78 15.36 -3.34
N GLU A 230 5.76 15.47 -4.18
CA GLU A 230 5.15 16.74 -4.54
C GLU A 230 3.98 17.05 -3.59
N ASP A 231 3.87 18.31 -3.22
CA ASP A 231 2.78 18.82 -2.39
C ASP A 231 1.48 18.94 -3.19
N LEU A 232 0.35 18.56 -2.59
CA LEU A 232 -0.94 18.53 -3.27
C LEU A 232 -1.39 19.91 -3.77
N ASP A 233 -1.25 20.94 -2.92
CA ASP A 233 -1.68 22.28 -3.28
C ASP A 233 -0.82 22.84 -4.42
N THR A 234 0.49 22.59 -4.39
CA THR A 234 1.44 22.94 -5.46
C THR A 234 1.09 22.25 -6.77
N MET A 235 0.82 20.95 -6.75
CA MET A 235 0.39 20.21 -7.95
C MET A 235 -0.91 20.77 -8.53
N LEU A 236 -1.89 21.04 -7.66
CA LEU A 236 -3.18 21.59 -8.07
C LEU A 236 -3.04 23.01 -8.62
N LEU A 237 -2.27 23.89 -7.98
CA LEU A 237 -2.02 25.24 -8.48
C LEU A 237 -1.43 25.21 -9.89
N ALA A 238 -0.51 24.26 -10.16
CA ALA A 238 0.14 24.12 -11.45
C ALA A 238 -0.76 23.50 -12.53
N THR A 239 -1.80 22.72 -12.18
CA THR A 239 -2.51 21.87 -13.14
C THR A 239 -4.02 22.04 -13.16
N TYR A 240 -4.63 22.72 -12.18
CA TYR A 240 -6.07 22.76 -12.00
C TYR A 240 -6.85 23.20 -13.24
N ASP A 241 -6.46 24.31 -13.84
CA ASP A 241 -7.16 24.83 -15.04
C ASP A 241 -6.97 23.90 -16.26
N ALA A 242 -5.80 23.26 -16.36
CA ALA A 242 -5.54 22.25 -17.41
C ALA A 242 -6.41 20.99 -17.21
N ILE A 243 -6.60 20.57 -15.97
CA ILE A 243 -7.50 19.45 -15.61
C ILE A 243 -8.93 19.81 -15.99
N ARG A 244 -9.40 20.99 -15.56
CA ARG A 244 -10.79 21.45 -15.78
C ARG A 244 -11.11 21.79 -17.23
N ALA A 245 -10.09 22.00 -18.06
CA ALA A 245 -10.25 22.16 -19.51
C ALA A 245 -10.54 20.85 -20.23
N VAL A 246 -10.36 19.70 -19.58
CA VAL A 246 -10.63 18.36 -20.13
C VAL A 246 -11.96 17.85 -19.59
N THR A 247 -13.00 17.88 -20.41
CA THR A 247 -14.40 17.73 -19.97
C THR A 247 -14.79 16.35 -19.48
N ASN A 248 -14.05 15.29 -19.88
CA ASN A 248 -14.25 13.92 -19.45
C ASN A 248 -13.41 13.52 -18.22
N VAL A 249 -12.74 14.48 -17.56
CA VAL A 249 -11.96 14.23 -16.35
C VAL A 249 -12.77 14.55 -15.10
N VAL A 250 -12.73 13.63 -14.15
CA VAL A 250 -13.26 13.77 -12.78
C VAL A 250 -12.10 13.83 -11.81
N LEU A 251 -11.98 14.92 -11.04
CA LEU A 251 -10.85 15.21 -10.17
C LEU A 251 -11.11 14.76 -8.74
N VAL A 252 -10.30 13.83 -8.27
CA VAL A 252 -10.26 13.35 -6.88
C VAL A 252 -8.86 13.60 -6.32
N VAL A 253 -8.76 13.94 -5.05
CA VAL A 253 -7.49 14.24 -4.39
C VAL A 253 -7.37 13.46 -3.07
N GLY A 254 -6.14 13.15 -2.67
CA GLY A 254 -5.81 12.45 -1.43
C GLY A 254 -4.41 12.80 -0.95
N GLY A 255 -4.15 12.45 0.30
CA GLY A 255 -2.92 12.77 1.03
C GLY A 255 -3.22 13.70 2.21
N GLY A 256 -2.91 13.26 3.43
CA GLY A 256 -3.14 14.06 4.64
C GLY A 256 -4.59 14.47 4.94
N ILE A 257 -5.58 13.98 4.17
CA ILE A 257 -6.99 14.34 4.35
C ILE A 257 -7.63 13.38 5.36
N GLY A 258 -7.60 13.73 6.64
CA GLY A 258 -8.15 12.92 7.73
C GLY A 258 -9.26 13.59 8.53
N THR A 259 -9.60 14.85 8.24
CA THR A 259 -10.61 15.60 8.97
C THR A 259 -11.72 16.14 8.05
N PRO A 260 -12.95 16.37 8.59
CA PRO A 260 -14.05 16.97 7.82
C PRO A 260 -13.69 18.35 7.27
N THR A 261 -12.97 19.17 8.04
CA THR A 261 -12.57 20.51 7.63
C THR A 261 -11.65 20.46 6.41
N ARG A 262 -10.56 19.65 6.46
CA ARG A 262 -9.63 19.53 5.35
C ARG A 262 -10.32 18.98 4.10
N ALA A 263 -11.18 17.96 4.24
CA ALA A 263 -11.99 17.43 3.15
C ALA A 263 -12.93 18.50 2.55
N ALA A 264 -13.59 19.31 3.39
CA ALA A 264 -14.46 20.40 2.94
C ALA A 264 -13.69 21.50 2.21
N ASP A 265 -12.47 21.82 2.62
CA ASP A 265 -11.63 22.83 1.97
C ASP A 265 -11.32 22.44 0.52
N TYR A 266 -10.97 21.18 0.26
CA TYR A 266 -10.78 20.70 -1.12
C TYR A 266 -12.10 20.62 -1.90
N LEU A 267 -13.13 20.03 -1.35
CA LEU A 267 -14.40 19.88 -2.06
C LEU A 267 -15.05 21.21 -2.41
N THR A 268 -14.91 22.22 -1.55
CA THR A 268 -15.43 23.58 -1.82
C THR A 268 -14.44 24.45 -2.59
N GLY A 269 -13.19 24.06 -2.68
CA GLY A 269 -12.12 24.84 -3.31
C GLY A 269 -11.53 25.94 -2.43
N ARG A 270 -11.90 26.04 -1.15
CA ARG A 270 -11.37 27.05 -0.23
C ARG A 270 -9.86 26.95 -0.01
N TRP A 271 -9.29 25.75 -0.19
CA TRP A 271 -7.85 25.53 -0.12
C TRP A 271 -7.06 26.54 -0.99
N ALA A 272 -7.59 26.88 -2.17
CA ALA A 272 -6.94 27.78 -3.13
C ALA A 272 -6.93 29.25 -2.68
N GLU A 273 -7.85 29.64 -1.79
CA GLU A 273 -7.95 31.02 -1.28
C GLU A 273 -6.70 31.39 -0.46
N ALA A 274 -6.06 30.42 0.19
CA ALA A 274 -4.80 30.60 0.91
C ALA A 274 -3.66 31.12 0.01
N TYR A 275 -3.77 30.86 -1.29
CA TYR A 275 -2.79 31.27 -2.31
C TYR A 275 -3.25 32.48 -3.12
N GLY A 276 -4.29 33.17 -2.68
CA GLY A 276 -4.83 34.38 -3.35
C GLY A 276 -5.52 34.08 -4.68
N THR A 277 -5.88 32.81 -4.97
CA THR A 277 -6.58 32.44 -6.19
C THR A 277 -8.06 32.20 -5.94
N ALA A 278 -8.88 32.19 -7.01
CA ALA A 278 -10.28 31.84 -6.90
C ALA A 278 -10.47 30.40 -6.41
N ALA A 279 -11.59 30.17 -5.69
CA ALA A 279 -11.93 28.83 -5.21
C ALA A 279 -11.78 27.76 -6.31
N ALA A 280 -11.18 26.63 -5.96
CA ALA A 280 -10.84 25.55 -6.88
C ALA A 280 -11.38 24.19 -6.39
N PRO A 281 -12.73 23.96 -6.53
CA PRO A 281 -13.38 22.74 -6.03
C PRO A 281 -12.87 21.48 -6.72
N VAL A 282 -12.71 20.38 -5.94
CA VAL A 282 -12.49 19.04 -6.46
C VAL A 282 -13.79 18.22 -6.44
N ASP A 283 -13.84 17.12 -7.16
CA ASP A 283 -15.05 16.28 -7.29
C ASP A 283 -15.15 15.19 -6.24
N GLY A 284 -14.03 14.86 -5.59
CA GLY A 284 -13.97 13.86 -4.52
C GLY A 284 -12.68 13.96 -3.72
N VAL A 285 -12.70 13.36 -2.52
CA VAL A 285 -11.54 13.25 -1.63
C VAL A 285 -11.33 11.81 -1.18
N MET A 286 -10.08 11.38 -1.16
CA MET A 286 -9.68 10.05 -0.69
C MET A 286 -9.26 10.11 0.77
N ILE A 287 -9.71 9.13 1.55
CA ILE A 287 -9.32 8.92 2.93
C ILE A 287 -8.54 7.61 3.03
N GLY A 288 -7.30 7.71 3.51
CA GLY A 288 -6.40 6.57 3.73
C GLY A 288 -6.24 6.25 5.21
N THR A 289 -5.14 6.68 5.82
CA THR A 289 -4.68 6.33 7.17
C THR A 289 -5.77 6.51 8.25
N ALA A 290 -6.58 7.56 8.17
CA ALA A 290 -7.67 7.77 9.13
C ALA A 290 -8.71 6.64 9.14
N ALA A 291 -8.91 5.93 8.02
CA ALA A 291 -9.82 4.78 7.96
C ALA A 291 -9.21 3.51 8.57
N MET A 292 -7.89 3.42 8.73
CA MET A 292 -7.24 2.27 9.38
C MET A 292 -7.64 2.10 10.85
N THR A 293 -8.14 3.15 11.49
CA THR A 293 -8.56 3.14 12.89
C THR A 293 -10.03 2.71 13.08
N CYS A 294 -10.78 2.44 12.01
CA CYS A 294 -12.17 2.01 12.14
C CYS A 294 -12.29 0.55 12.61
N LEU A 295 -13.50 0.18 13.07
CA LEU A 295 -13.75 -1.16 13.60
C LEU A 295 -13.68 -2.23 12.51
N GLU A 296 -14.06 -1.89 11.29
CA GLU A 296 -14.10 -2.79 10.13
C GLU A 296 -12.68 -3.09 9.57
N ALA A 297 -11.68 -2.26 9.91
CA ALA A 297 -10.30 -2.55 9.59
C ALA A 297 -9.77 -3.65 10.53
N LYS A 298 -9.18 -4.70 9.97
CA LYS A 298 -8.51 -5.76 10.74
C LYS A 298 -7.12 -5.35 11.25
N THR A 299 -6.80 -4.07 11.21
CA THR A 299 -5.60 -3.50 11.83
C THR A 299 -5.62 -3.84 13.33
N ASN A 300 -4.49 -4.30 13.86
CA ASN A 300 -4.34 -4.60 15.28
C ASN A 300 -4.65 -3.37 16.13
N ASP A 301 -5.30 -3.56 17.27
CA ASP A 301 -5.74 -2.46 18.15
C ASP A 301 -4.58 -1.61 18.67
N ASP A 302 -3.42 -2.21 18.94
CA ASP A 302 -2.21 -1.49 19.33
C ASP A 302 -1.72 -0.56 18.19
N VAL A 303 -1.84 -0.99 16.92
CA VAL A 303 -1.52 -0.15 15.76
C VAL A 303 -2.56 0.95 15.58
N LYS A 304 -3.84 0.66 15.79
CA LYS A 304 -4.88 1.69 15.78
C LYS A 304 -4.64 2.75 16.84
N GLN A 305 -4.27 2.32 18.06
CA GLN A 305 -3.95 3.24 19.15
C GLN A 305 -2.71 4.07 18.81
N LEU A 306 -1.66 3.45 18.26
CA LEU A 306 -0.46 4.15 17.81
C LEU A 306 -0.79 5.22 16.75
N LEU A 307 -1.66 4.91 15.79
CA LEU A 307 -2.12 5.89 14.79
C LEU A 307 -2.87 7.06 15.40
N VAL A 308 -3.67 6.81 16.46
CA VAL A 308 -4.43 7.87 17.17
C VAL A 308 -3.49 8.74 18.02
N ASP A 309 -2.48 8.13 18.64
CA ASP A 309 -1.56 8.82 19.55
C ASP A 309 -0.44 9.58 18.81
N THR A 310 -0.22 9.28 17.52
CA THR A 310 0.82 9.94 16.71
C THR A 310 0.35 11.33 16.29
N PRO A 311 1.04 12.41 16.68
CA PRO A 311 0.62 13.79 16.37
C PRO A 311 0.63 14.11 14.88
N GLY A 312 1.53 13.47 14.12
CA GLY A 312 1.82 13.83 12.73
C GLY A 312 2.77 15.04 12.63
N ILE A 313 3.17 15.37 11.41
CA ILE A 313 4.04 16.51 11.16
C ILE A 313 3.28 17.80 11.43
N PRO A 314 3.80 18.71 12.28
CA PRO A 314 3.19 20.02 12.48
C PRO A 314 3.18 20.85 11.19
N GLU A 315 2.11 21.63 10.94
CA GLU A 315 1.97 22.45 9.74
C GLU A 315 3.09 23.51 9.61
N ASP A 316 3.65 23.97 10.72
CA ASP A 316 4.73 24.96 10.79
C ASP A 316 6.13 24.35 10.82
N SER A 317 6.26 23.03 10.62
CA SER A 317 7.54 22.32 10.67
C SER A 317 8.51 22.67 9.55
N GLY A 318 8.03 23.26 8.45
CA GLY A 318 8.81 23.49 7.24
C GLY A 318 9.07 22.23 6.39
N VAL A 319 8.44 21.14 6.72
CA VAL A 319 8.49 19.89 5.95
C VAL A 319 7.55 20.02 4.75
N GLU A 320 8.11 19.95 3.54
CA GLU A 320 7.35 19.98 2.30
C GLU A 320 7.07 18.56 1.80
N GLY A 321 5.86 18.34 1.22
CA GLY A 321 5.48 17.07 0.61
C GLY A 321 5.48 15.86 1.56
N GLY A 322 5.43 16.08 2.88
CA GLY A 322 5.45 15.01 3.89
C GLY A 322 6.80 14.31 4.09
N TRP A 323 7.85 14.70 3.33
CA TRP A 323 9.15 14.06 3.41
C TRP A 323 9.92 14.46 4.67
N VAL A 324 10.24 13.48 5.53
CA VAL A 324 11.15 13.63 6.67
C VAL A 324 12.49 13.00 6.31
N ALA A 325 13.59 13.71 6.52
CA ALA A 325 14.90 13.20 6.20
C ALA A 325 15.16 11.83 6.86
N SER A 326 15.83 10.94 6.13
CA SER A 326 16.25 9.64 6.67
C SER A 326 17.07 9.83 7.95
N GLY A 327 16.70 9.13 9.00
CA GLY A 327 17.35 9.27 10.32
C GLY A 327 16.69 10.28 11.25
N GLU A 328 15.73 11.08 10.79
CA GLU A 328 14.97 12.02 11.62
C GLU A 328 13.57 11.49 11.93
N SER A 329 12.94 12.05 12.95
CA SER A 329 11.54 11.84 13.31
C SER A 329 10.92 13.17 13.69
N ILE A 330 9.84 13.56 13.03
CA ILE A 330 9.12 14.81 13.28
C ILE A 330 7.65 14.47 13.57
N GLY A 331 7.15 14.87 14.73
CA GLY A 331 5.78 14.58 15.13
C GLY A 331 5.45 13.09 15.19
N GLY A 332 6.47 12.23 15.38
CA GLY A 332 6.34 10.78 15.37
C GLY A 332 6.29 10.16 13.97
N MET A 333 6.60 10.94 12.92
CA MET A 333 6.65 10.46 11.54
C MET A 333 8.08 10.43 11.02
N THR A 334 8.36 9.52 10.10
CA THR A 334 9.64 9.37 9.40
C THR A 334 9.44 8.90 7.97
N SER A 335 10.44 9.09 7.14
CA SER A 335 10.45 8.58 5.76
C SER A 335 11.56 7.54 5.58
N GLY A 336 11.29 6.56 4.74
CA GLY A 336 12.22 5.51 4.40
C GLY A 336 12.02 5.02 2.96
N LEU A 337 12.77 3.99 2.57
CA LEU A 337 12.64 3.35 1.27
C LEU A 337 12.10 1.94 1.44
N SER A 338 11.11 1.58 0.64
CA SER A 338 10.61 0.22 0.56
C SER A 338 11.59 -0.70 -0.20
N HIS A 339 11.32 -2.01 -0.18
CA HIS A 339 12.04 -2.98 -1.03
C HIS A 339 11.89 -2.68 -2.53
N LEU A 340 10.85 -1.97 -2.95
CA LEU A 340 10.65 -1.50 -4.33
C LEU A 340 11.44 -0.22 -4.64
N ARG A 341 12.25 0.28 -3.68
CA ARG A 341 12.97 1.55 -3.76
C ARG A 341 12.05 2.75 -3.98
N ALA A 342 10.82 2.66 -3.50
CA ALA A 342 9.86 3.75 -3.47
C ALA A 342 9.80 4.35 -2.07
N ASP A 343 9.58 5.67 -2.00
CA ASP A 343 9.49 6.40 -0.76
C ASP A 343 8.31 5.93 0.10
N LEU A 344 8.57 5.76 1.40
CA LEU A 344 7.58 5.40 2.41
C LEU A 344 7.50 6.49 3.48
N TYR A 345 6.28 6.95 3.74
CA TYR A 345 5.95 7.82 4.86
C TYR A 345 5.25 7.00 5.95
N GLU A 346 5.90 6.86 7.09
CA GLU A 346 5.49 5.93 8.14
C GLU A 346 5.61 6.54 9.55
N ILE A 347 4.89 5.95 10.51
CA ILE A 347 5.10 6.25 11.91
C ILE A 347 6.48 5.75 12.32
N ASP A 348 7.20 6.53 13.15
CA ASP A 348 8.50 6.15 13.72
C ASP A 348 8.34 5.02 14.75
N ASN A 349 8.16 3.81 14.24
CA ASN A 349 7.99 2.59 15.02
C ASN A 349 9.30 1.81 15.19
N SER A 350 9.24 0.63 15.80
CA SER A 350 10.40 -0.23 16.00
C SER A 350 11.09 -0.65 14.70
N SER A 351 10.31 -0.91 13.63
CA SER A 351 10.86 -1.27 12.32
C SER A 351 11.61 -0.11 11.68
N ALA A 352 11.04 1.11 11.71
CA ALA A 352 11.68 2.31 11.21
C ALA A 352 12.99 2.60 11.94
N ARG A 353 12.99 2.49 13.28
CA ARG A 353 14.19 2.68 14.12
C ARG A 353 15.28 1.64 13.84
N ALA A 354 14.90 0.37 13.71
CA ALA A 354 15.85 -0.69 13.34
C ALA A 354 16.46 -0.46 11.97
N SER A 355 15.66 -0.03 10.99
CA SER A 355 16.15 0.30 9.64
C SER A 355 17.15 1.45 9.65
N ARG A 356 16.89 2.51 10.41
CA ARG A 356 17.83 3.64 10.58
C ARG A 356 19.15 3.21 11.22
N LEU A 357 19.07 2.40 12.30
CA LEU A 357 20.27 1.88 12.95
C LEU A 357 21.14 1.06 11.99
N ILE A 358 20.52 0.20 11.18
CA ILE A 358 21.23 -0.59 10.18
C ILE A 358 21.86 0.33 9.11
N GLN A 359 21.14 1.33 8.63
CA GLN A 359 21.65 2.28 7.63
C GLN A 359 22.81 3.12 8.19
N GLU A 360 22.74 3.56 9.44
CA GLU A 360 23.82 4.28 10.13
C GLU A 360 25.11 3.47 10.19
N LEU A 361 25.01 2.16 10.42
CA LEU A 361 26.13 1.26 10.57
C LEU A 361 26.60 0.61 9.27
N ALA A 362 25.82 0.73 8.19
CA ALA A 362 26.08 0.07 6.93
C ALA A 362 27.43 0.50 6.33
N GLY A 363 28.31 -0.47 6.06
CA GLY A 363 29.62 -0.25 5.49
C GLY A 363 30.73 -0.03 6.52
N ASP A 364 30.44 0.01 7.82
CA ASP A 364 31.43 0.07 8.90
C ASP A 364 31.37 -1.22 9.74
N GLU A 365 32.15 -2.23 9.36
CA GLU A 365 32.22 -3.51 10.06
C GLU A 365 32.60 -3.40 11.52
N ALA A 366 33.46 -2.45 11.87
CA ALA A 366 33.90 -2.25 13.27
C ALA A 366 32.76 -1.67 14.12
N ALA A 367 32.03 -0.70 13.59
CA ALA A 367 30.86 -0.14 14.26
C ALA A 367 29.73 -1.18 14.38
N MET A 368 29.49 -1.99 13.34
CA MET A 368 28.52 -3.10 13.37
C MET A 368 28.89 -4.12 14.45
N ALA A 369 30.15 -4.52 14.54
CA ALA A 369 30.63 -5.44 15.57
C ALA A 369 30.49 -4.84 16.97
N ALA A 370 30.82 -3.56 17.15
CA ALA A 370 30.72 -2.88 18.44
C ALA A 370 29.27 -2.70 18.95
N ARG A 371 28.30 -2.53 18.01
CA ARG A 371 26.88 -2.33 18.34
C ARG A 371 26.01 -3.55 17.97
N ARG A 372 26.63 -4.73 17.83
CA ARG A 372 25.93 -5.96 17.42
C ARG A 372 24.70 -6.24 18.27
N GLN A 373 24.81 -6.18 19.60
CA GLN A 373 23.70 -6.46 20.50
C GLN A 373 22.55 -5.44 20.34
N GLU A 374 22.86 -4.18 20.13
CA GLU A 374 21.86 -3.14 19.88
C GLU A 374 21.07 -3.41 18.58
N MET A 375 21.77 -3.86 17.51
CA MET A 375 21.13 -4.27 16.26
C MET A 375 20.21 -5.48 16.47
N ILE A 376 20.67 -6.49 17.22
CA ILE A 376 19.89 -7.68 17.56
C ILE A 376 18.60 -7.27 18.29
N ASP A 377 18.73 -6.46 19.36
CA ASP A 377 17.59 -6.00 20.15
C ASP A 377 16.61 -5.14 19.34
N ALA A 378 17.11 -4.36 18.40
CA ALA A 378 16.28 -3.54 17.52
C ALA A 378 15.50 -4.41 16.53
N LEU A 379 16.17 -5.38 15.90
CA LEU A 379 15.55 -6.29 14.92
C LEU A 379 14.55 -7.25 15.58
N ALA A 380 14.83 -7.73 16.77
CA ALA A 380 13.92 -8.60 17.53
C ALA A 380 12.57 -7.93 17.88
N LYS A 381 12.50 -6.59 17.85
CA LYS A 381 11.25 -5.82 18.04
C LYS A 381 10.48 -5.59 16.74
N THR A 382 10.97 -6.08 15.63
CA THR A 382 10.30 -5.96 14.32
C THR A 382 9.61 -7.27 13.97
N ALA A 383 8.59 -7.21 13.14
CA ALA A 383 7.95 -8.41 12.59
C ALA A 383 8.70 -8.98 11.37
N LYS A 384 9.89 -8.44 11.07
CA LYS A 384 10.69 -8.89 9.92
C LYS A 384 11.49 -10.13 10.29
N PRO A 385 11.75 -11.04 9.34
CA PRO A 385 12.65 -12.17 9.53
C PRO A 385 14.00 -11.72 10.05
N TYR A 386 14.50 -12.42 11.05
CA TYR A 386 15.76 -12.09 11.68
C TYR A 386 16.52 -13.36 12.09
N PHE A 387 17.77 -13.47 11.70
CA PHE A 387 18.64 -14.62 11.93
C PHE A 387 20.02 -14.25 12.51
N GLY A 388 20.25 -13.02 12.98
CA GLY A 388 21.52 -12.60 13.55
C GLY A 388 21.88 -13.26 14.87
N ASP A 389 20.93 -13.92 15.52
CA ASP A 389 21.07 -14.71 16.74
C ASP A 389 21.05 -16.22 16.50
N VAL A 390 21.32 -16.66 15.27
CA VAL A 390 21.25 -18.08 14.88
C VAL A 390 22.15 -18.97 15.74
N GLU A 391 23.31 -18.49 16.16
CA GLU A 391 24.24 -19.24 17.03
C GLU A 391 23.71 -19.40 18.47
N GLU A 392 22.71 -18.65 18.86
CA GLU A 392 22.03 -18.74 20.17
C GLU A 392 20.79 -19.64 20.12
N MET A 393 20.40 -20.11 18.92
CA MET A 393 19.26 -21.02 18.69
C MET A 393 19.71 -22.48 18.73
N THR A 394 18.76 -23.35 19.07
CA THR A 394 18.90 -24.76 18.74
C THR A 394 18.57 -24.99 17.25
N TYR A 395 19.02 -26.10 16.68
CA TYR A 395 18.73 -26.45 15.29
C TYR A 395 17.23 -26.51 15.00
N LEU A 396 16.44 -27.03 15.94
CA LEU A 396 14.97 -27.04 15.78
C LEU A 396 14.38 -25.63 15.83
N GLN A 397 14.84 -24.78 16.74
CA GLN A 397 14.37 -23.36 16.79
C GLN A 397 14.71 -22.61 15.51
N TRP A 398 15.92 -22.87 14.95
CA TRP A 398 16.33 -22.26 13.69
C TRP A 398 15.43 -22.67 12.52
N ALA A 399 15.21 -23.99 12.32
CA ALA A 399 14.33 -24.50 11.28
C ALA A 399 12.88 -24.02 11.44
N THR A 400 12.36 -24.01 12.69
CA THR A 400 11.02 -23.53 13.00
C THR A 400 10.88 -22.05 12.64
N ARG A 401 11.81 -21.21 13.10
CA ARG A 401 11.79 -19.77 12.78
C ARG A 401 11.85 -19.52 11.26
N TYR A 402 12.67 -20.31 10.55
CA TYR A 402 12.74 -20.20 9.10
C TYR A 402 11.37 -20.46 8.44
N ALA A 403 10.72 -21.55 8.82
CA ALA A 403 9.39 -21.89 8.27
C ALA A 403 8.34 -20.83 8.64
N GLU A 404 8.25 -20.45 9.93
CA GLU A 404 7.28 -19.44 10.40
C GLU A 404 7.40 -18.10 9.70
N LEU A 405 8.61 -17.70 9.32
CA LEU A 405 8.87 -16.40 8.68
C LEU A 405 8.74 -16.44 7.16
N CYS A 406 8.85 -17.61 6.54
CA CYS A 406 8.87 -17.75 5.09
C CYS A 406 7.58 -18.33 4.52
N VAL A 407 6.71 -18.87 5.37
CA VAL A 407 5.41 -19.40 4.97
C VAL A 407 4.33 -18.35 5.24
N ALA A 408 3.45 -18.12 4.26
CA ALA A 408 2.32 -17.23 4.45
C ALA A 408 1.38 -17.77 5.54
N PRO A 409 0.75 -16.92 6.38
CA PRO A 409 -0.24 -17.36 7.35
C PRO A 409 -1.35 -18.17 6.70
N HIS A 410 -1.61 -19.38 7.21
CA HIS A 410 -2.62 -20.28 6.71
C HIS A 410 -3.42 -20.86 7.90
N GLU A 411 -4.68 -20.49 8.02
CA GLU A 411 -5.52 -21.00 9.10
C GLU A 411 -6.05 -22.40 8.77
N GLY A 412 -5.75 -23.36 9.65
CA GLY A 412 -6.41 -24.66 9.70
C GLY A 412 -6.02 -25.69 8.62
N ARG A 413 -4.99 -25.46 7.83
CA ARG A 413 -4.42 -26.42 6.88
C ARG A 413 -2.89 -26.44 6.95
N SER A 414 -2.28 -27.54 6.58
CA SER A 414 -0.83 -27.61 6.43
C SER A 414 -0.33 -26.70 5.32
N ALA A 415 0.81 -26.02 5.55
CA ALA A 415 1.46 -25.19 4.55
C ALA A 415 1.98 -26.05 3.38
N THR A 416 1.63 -25.66 2.17
CA THR A 416 2.12 -26.30 0.93
C THR A 416 3.23 -25.45 0.30
N ARG A 417 3.94 -25.98 -0.70
CA ARG A 417 4.95 -25.23 -1.46
C ARG A 417 4.44 -23.88 -2.00
N ALA A 418 3.14 -23.80 -2.33
CA ALA A 418 2.49 -22.57 -2.80
C ALA A 418 2.27 -21.52 -1.71
N ASP A 419 2.35 -21.89 -0.44
CA ASP A 419 2.18 -20.99 0.69
C ASP A 419 3.50 -20.32 1.11
N TRP A 420 4.63 -20.70 0.51
CA TRP A 420 5.93 -20.08 0.74
C TRP A 420 6.01 -18.72 0.02
N ALA A 421 6.83 -17.83 0.56
CA ALA A 421 7.02 -16.49 0.01
C ALA A 421 7.49 -16.51 -1.46
N ASP A 422 8.35 -17.44 -1.82
CA ASP A 422 8.65 -17.85 -3.20
C ASP A 422 9.25 -19.28 -3.23
N GLU A 423 9.45 -19.83 -4.44
CA GLU A 423 10.06 -21.18 -4.59
C GLU A 423 11.47 -21.24 -4.03
N GLY A 424 12.25 -20.18 -4.11
CA GLY A 424 13.61 -20.15 -3.59
C GLY A 424 13.66 -20.19 -2.07
N TRP A 425 12.63 -19.73 -1.35
CA TRP A 425 12.53 -19.88 0.10
C TRP A 425 12.27 -21.32 0.48
N TYR A 426 11.41 -22.01 -0.27
CA TYR A 426 11.16 -23.41 -0.06
C TYR A 426 12.41 -24.25 -0.31
N ASP A 427 13.12 -24.05 -1.41
CA ASP A 427 14.34 -24.78 -1.74
C ASP A 427 15.42 -24.61 -0.65
N ARG A 428 15.58 -23.39 -0.11
CA ARG A 428 16.49 -23.15 1.02
C ARG A 428 16.05 -23.84 2.32
N PHE A 429 14.75 -23.98 2.53
CA PHE A 429 14.27 -24.78 3.68
C PHE A 429 14.68 -26.24 3.55
N ILE A 430 14.60 -26.79 2.37
CA ILE A 430 15.07 -28.16 2.08
C ILE A 430 16.59 -28.26 2.30
N ASP A 431 17.36 -27.30 1.81
CA ASP A 431 18.81 -27.26 2.04
C ASP A 431 19.15 -27.12 3.54
N LEU A 432 18.37 -26.34 4.29
CA LEU A 432 18.51 -26.21 5.74
C LEU A 432 18.25 -27.54 6.46
N LEU A 433 17.18 -28.25 6.10
CA LEU A 433 16.88 -29.59 6.66
C LEU A 433 18.00 -30.57 6.38
N HIS A 434 18.53 -30.61 5.14
CA HIS A 434 19.69 -31.45 4.79
C HIS A 434 20.92 -31.09 5.62
N ARG A 435 21.17 -29.77 5.84
CA ARG A 435 22.31 -29.35 6.63
C ARG A 435 22.19 -29.76 8.08
N ILE A 436 21.00 -29.62 8.68
CA ILE A 436 20.71 -30.03 10.05
C ILE A 436 20.85 -31.54 10.19
N GLU A 437 20.27 -32.27 9.29
CA GLU A 437 20.36 -33.73 9.24
C GLU A 437 21.82 -34.20 9.20
N ALA A 438 22.61 -33.67 8.27
CA ALA A 438 24.03 -34.04 8.14
C ALA A 438 24.82 -33.72 9.42
N ARG A 439 24.48 -32.65 10.12
CA ARG A 439 25.12 -32.27 11.37
C ARG A 439 24.76 -33.23 12.50
N LEU A 440 23.48 -33.49 12.71
CA LEU A 440 22.98 -34.26 13.82
C LEU A 440 23.20 -35.78 13.65
N SER A 441 23.16 -36.30 12.40
CA SER A 441 23.43 -37.71 12.10
C SER A 441 24.84 -38.16 12.45
N GLN A 442 25.83 -37.27 12.34
CA GLN A 442 27.22 -37.57 12.72
C GLN A 442 27.37 -37.82 14.22
N ALA A 443 26.54 -37.21 15.04
CA ALA A 443 26.56 -37.35 16.50
C ALA A 443 25.87 -38.64 16.96
N ASP A 444 24.82 -39.10 16.26
CA ASP A 444 23.90 -40.10 16.81
C ASP A 444 23.99 -41.48 16.15
N HIS A 445 24.41 -41.62 14.89
CA HIS A 445 24.16 -42.87 14.12
C HIS A 445 25.30 -43.45 13.27
N GLY A 446 26.42 -42.78 13.03
CA GLY A 446 27.55 -43.29 12.22
C GLY A 446 27.30 -43.53 10.73
N GLU A 447 26.08 -43.57 10.30
CA GLU A 447 25.62 -43.56 8.91
C GLU A 447 24.62 -42.40 8.75
N ILE A 448 24.54 -41.78 7.56
CA ILE A 448 23.61 -40.66 7.28
C ILE A 448 22.27 -41.25 6.79
N PRO A 449 21.29 -41.52 7.65
CA PRO A 449 19.95 -41.85 7.21
C PRO A 449 19.25 -40.56 6.77
N THR A 450 18.67 -40.55 5.59
CA THR A 450 17.87 -39.43 5.11
C THR A 450 16.59 -39.29 5.93
N LEU A 451 16.25 -38.05 6.33
CA LEU A 451 15.01 -37.73 7.07
C LEU A 451 13.79 -38.08 6.23
N PHE A 452 13.87 -37.81 4.94
CA PHE A 452 12.85 -38.11 3.95
C PHE A 452 13.44 -38.95 2.82
N ALA A 453 12.67 -39.93 2.30
CA ALA A 453 13.04 -40.71 1.14
C ALA A 453 13.08 -39.89 -0.16
N ASP A 454 12.27 -38.84 -0.21
CA ASP A 454 12.16 -37.89 -1.32
C ASP A 454 11.84 -36.50 -0.77
N TYR A 455 12.80 -35.61 -0.83
CA TYR A 455 12.66 -34.24 -0.36
C TYR A 455 11.79 -33.38 -1.29
N ASP A 456 11.69 -33.72 -2.56
CA ASP A 456 10.78 -33.00 -3.49
C ASP A 456 9.30 -33.26 -3.16
N ALA A 457 9.03 -34.36 -2.44
CA ALA A 457 7.69 -34.68 -1.95
C ALA A 457 7.34 -34.02 -0.61
N VAL A 458 8.29 -33.36 0.04
CA VAL A 458 8.03 -32.59 1.28
C VAL A 458 7.27 -31.34 0.93
N ILE A 459 5.99 -31.34 1.20
CA ILE A 459 5.06 -30.23 0.88
C ILE A 459 4.56 -29.49 2.12
N ASP A 460 4.83 -30.02 3.30
CA ASP A 460 4.29 -29.59 4.60
C ASP A 460 5.44 -29.28 5.57
N SER A 461 5.64 -28.00 5.88
CA SER A 461 6.69 -27.56 6.80
C SER A 461 6.49 -28.06 8.22
N ASP A 462 5.25 -28.14 8.71
CA ASP A 462 4.94 -28.57 10.08
C ASP A 462 5.22 -30.06 10.24
N ALA A 463 4.85 -30.87 9.24
CA ALA A 463 5.18 -32.28 9.20
C ALA A 463 6.68 -32.52 9.11
N ALA A 464 7.42 -31.69 8.35
CA ALA A 464 8.86 -31.77 8.23
C ALA A 464 9.56 -31.44 9.57
N LEU A 465 9.12 -30.40 10.26
CA LEU A 465 9.64 -30.02 11.57
C LEU A 465 9.32 -31.05 12.65
N ALA A 466 8.12 -31.63 12.62
CA ALA A 466 7.77 -32.74 13.52
C ALA A 466 8.63 -33.96 13.29
N ALA A 467 8.85 -34.36 12.01
CA ALA A 467 9.72 -35.46 11.65
C ALA A 467 11.18 -35.22 12.06
N LEU A 468 11.67 -33.97 11.91
CA LEU A 468 13.00 -33.55 12.39
C LEU A 468 13.12 -33.73 13.90
N ALA A 469 12.14 -33.25 14.67
CA ALA A 469 12.14 -33.35 16.13
C ALA A 469 12.04 -34.81 16.63
N GLU A 470 11.27 -35.64 15.96
CA GLU A 470 11.13 -37.06 16.29
C GLU A 470 12.40 -37.83 15.97
N ARG A 471 12.96 -37.59 14.76
CA ARG A 471 14.14 -38.33 14.28
C ARG A 471 15.42 -37.92 14.97
N TYR A 472 15.56 -36.64 15.27
CA TYR A 472 16.71 -36.03 15.92
C TYR A 472 16.30 -35.24 17.16
N PRO A 473 16.01 -35.92 18.29
CA PRO A 473 15.61 -35.24 19.54
C PRO A 473 16.66 -34.22 20.03
N SER A 474 17.94 -34.43 19.70
CA SER A 474 19.04 -33.49 19.99
C SER A 474 18.88 -32.14 19.26
N ALA A 475 18.10 -32.07 18.19
CA ALA A 475 17.79 -30.81 17.51
C ALA A 475 17.17 -29.75 18.43
N ALA A 476 16.42 -30.19 19.46
CA ALA A 476 15.79 -29.30 20.43
C ALA A 476 16.74 -28.76 21.53
N SER A 477 17.96 -29.30 21.64
CA SER A 477 18.90 -28.94 22.71
C SER A 477 20.31 -28.56 22.21
N THR A 478 20.67 -28.91 20.97
CA THR A 478 21.96 -28.59 20.36
C THR A 478 21.92 -27.22 19.73
N LEU A 479 22.79 -26.31 20.17
CA LEU A 479 22.95 -25.00 19.57
C LEU A 479 23.55 -25.10 18.16
N VAL A 480 23.15 -24.18 17.30
CA VAL A 480 23.68 -24.07 15.93
C VAL A 480 25.17 -23.74 16.00
N GLU A 481 25.99 -24.52 15.31
CA GLU A 481 27.42 -24.27 15.26
C GLU A 481 27.74 -23.05 14.36
N PRO A 482 28.79 -22.26 14.71
CA PRO A 482 29.16 -21.10 13.92
C PRO A 482 29.39 -21.38 12.42
N VAL A 483 29.89 -22.57 12.10
CA VAL A 483 30.10 -22.96 10.69
C VAL A 483 28.78 -23.18 9.95
N ASP A 484 27.73 -23.57 10.63
CA ASP A 484 26.40 -23.76 10.03
C ASP A 484 25.68 -22.42 9.91
N ALA A 485 25.86 -21.53 10.87
CA ALA A 485 25.41 -20.14 10.78
C ALA A 485 26.07 -19.40 9.60
N ALA A 486 27.39 -19.52 9.43
CA ALA A 486 28.12 -18.94 8.32
C ALA A 486 27.65 -19.52 6.96
N TRP A 487 27.46 -20.84 6.88
CA TRP A 487 26.90 -21.49 5.68
C TRP A 487 25.51 -20.94 5.33
N PHE A 488 24.66 -20.73 6.32
CA PHE A 488 23.32 -20.19 6.08
C PHE A 488 23.36 -18.75 5.55
N VAL A 489 24.23 -17.90 6.08
CA VAL A 489 24.48 -16.56 5.58
C VAL A 489 24.90 -16.61 4.10
N ASP A 490 25.83 -17.49 3.76
CA ASP A 490 26.29 -17.64 2.38
C ASP A 490 25.19 -18.19 1.46
N LEU A 491 24.37 -19.14 1.93
CA LEU A 491 23.21 -19.64 1.19
C LEU A 491 22.23 -18.51 0.86
N CYS A 492 21.92 -17.65 1.83
CA CYS A 492 21.03 -16.53 1.64
C CYS A 492 21.60 -15.47 0.69
N ARG A 493 22.91 -15.23 0.68
CA ARG A 493 23.60 -14.27 -0.19
C ARG A 493 23.70 -14.72 -1.65
N GLN A 494 23.78 -16.01 -1.90
CA GLN A 494 23.95 -16.58 -3.25
C GLN A 494 22.65 -16.59 -4.06
N HIS A 495 21.52 -16.36 -3.44
CA HIS A 495 20.25 -16.35 -4.16
C HIS A 495 20.12 -15.10 -5.06
N PRO A 496 19.52 -15.21 -6.28
CA PRO A 496 19.35 -14.08 -7.21
C PRO A 496 18.59 -12.88 -6.63
N GLN A 497 17.76 -13.11 -5.62
CA GLN A 497 17.15 -12.07 -4.82
C GLN A 497 17.71 -12.19 -3.40
N PRO A 498 18.71 -11.36 -3.03
CA PRO A 498 19.32 -11.44 -1.72
C PRO A 498 18.27 -11.22 -0.64
N VAL A 499 18.34 -12.05 0.38
CA VAL A 499 17.42 -11.99 1.51
C VAL A 499 17.76 -10.74 2.34
N PRO A 500 16.84 -9.79 2.52
CA PRO A 500 17.18 -8.47 3.07
C PRO A 500 17.51 -8.45 4.57
N PHE A 501 17.59 -9.60 5.23
CA PHE A 501 17.81 -9.75 6.67
C PHE A 501 19.06 -10.55 7.04
N VAL A 502 19.96 -10.73 6.09
CA VAL A 502 21.28 -11.36 6.31
C VAL A 502 22.39 -10.37 6.05
#